data_13621bd03f37a98d0120df46c377ac39
#
_entry.id   13621bd03f37a98d0120df46c377ac39
#
_cell.length_a   1.000
_cell.length_b   1.000
_cell.length_c   1.000
_cell.angle_alpha   90.00
_cell.angle_beta   90.00
_cell.angle_gamma   90.00
#
_symmetry.space_group_name_H-M   'P 1'
#
loop_
_entity.id
_entity.type
_entity.pdbx_description
1 polymer ?
#
loop_
_entity_poly.entity_id
_entity_poly.type
_entity_poly.pdbx_seq_one_letter_code
_entity_poly.pdbx_strand_id
1 'polypeptide(L)'
;LNLGEQVRQVTGPGFPEYRLLVLKPEKGSVAAVSKNPMAAIVLPPTVFVTGEGERYLVGTFDPHLLSGRPGVNEGAVRDLGLRLQAALGRLGLVRRVAPAVMPDPQSGLMPALLYRVPQASVEEVVLLVETELTSRGLNLLPHVQVGPVTVIMPCKSEWARIMFLTQPAGGFAAPCRFFAMPMGEDVLVGAIEPMLMTIMPGVPGSEAVGMLQEARQVMSEVLESVGGTPYRPGQ
;
A
#
# COMPACT_ATOMS: atom_id res chain seq x y z
N LEU A 1 9.80 11.22 3.23
CA LEU A 1 8.61 12.03 2.95
C LEU A 1 8.09 12.65 4.26
N ASN A 2 7.97 13.98 4.29
CA ASN A 2 7.31 14.69 5.40
C ASN A 2 5.81 14.80 5.12
N LEU A 3 5.09 13.72 5.36
CA LEU A 3 3.66 13.65 5.07
C LEU A 3 2.85 14.59 5.96
N GLY A 4 3.26 14.76 7.22
CA GLY A 4 2.61 15.68 8.14
C GLY A 4 2.59 17.13 7.64
N GLU A 5 3.68 17.58 7.02
CA GLU A 5 3.74 18.91 6.43
C GLU A 5 2.85 19.02 5.19
N GLN A 6 2.88 18.04 4.29
CA GLN A 6 2.00 18.02 3.11
C GLN A 6 0.53 18.03 3.50
N VAL A 7 0.14 17.24 4.50
CA VAL A 7 -1.24 17.24 5.00
C VAL A 7 -1.61 18.59 5.60
N ARG A 8 -0.73 19.20 6.43
CA ARG A 8 -0.99 20.53 7.01
C ARG A 8 -1.12 21.64 5.98
N GLN A 9 -0.41 21.58 4.88
CA GLN A 9 -0.53 22.56 3.79
C GLN A 9 -1.95 22.57 3.17
N VAL A 10 -2.61 21.41 3.13
CA VAL A 10 -3.95 21.26 2.55
C VAL A 10 -5.05 21.41 3.60
N THR A 11 -4.82 20.92 4.82
CA THR A 11 -5.88 20.77 5.83
C THR A 11 -5.72 21.67 7.06
N GLY A 12 -4.66 22.49 7.11
CA GLY A 12 -4.39 23.40 8.23
C GLY A 12 -3.53 22.78 9.35
N PRO A 13 -3.21 23.58 10.40
CA PRO A 13 -2.12 23.29 11.34
C PRO A 13 -2.41 22.18 12.37
N GLY A 14 -3.60 21.63 12.44
CA GLY A 14 -3.99 20.67 13.48
C GLY A 14 -3.49 19.23 13.27
N PHE A 15 -2.72 18.95 12.24
CA PHE A 15 -2.24 17.60 11.96
C PHE A 15 -0.88 17.33 12.63
N PRO A 16 -0.68 16.16 13.30
CA PRO A 16 0.56 15.84 14.01
C PRO A 16 1.76 15.72 13.06
N GLU A 17 2.96 15.72 13.63
CA GLU A 17 4.16 15.36 12.86
C GLU A 17 4.03 13.91 12.39
N TYR A 18 4.19 13.71 11.09
CA TYR A 18 4.08 12.41 10.48
C TYR A 18 5.10 12.25 9.35
N ARG A 19 6.00 11.28 9.49
CA ARG A 19 7.04 11.02 8.49
C ARG A 19 6.93 9.60 7.96
N LEU A 20 7.15 9.46 6.67
CA LEU A 20 7.27 8.18 6.00
C LEU A 20 8.69 8.01 5.46
N LEU A 21 9.27 6.86 5.75
CA LEU A 21 10.53 6.41 5.16
C LEU A 21 10.21 5.25 4.22
N VAL A 22 10.42 5.46 2.94
CA VAL A 22 10.35 4.41 1.92
C VAL A 22 11.73 3.76 1.84
N LEU A 23 11.82 2.50 2.21
CA LEU A 23 13.10 1.79 2.28
C LEU A 23 13.48 1.28 0.89
N LYS A 24 14.78 1.38 0.56
CA LYS A 24 15.27 0.83 -0.71
C LYS A 24 15.04 -0.68 -0.77
N PRO A 25 14.49 -1.22 -1.88
CA PRO A 25 14.33 -2.65 -2.05
C PRO A 25 15.69 -3.36 -2.07
N GLU A 26 15.80 -4.45 -1.31
CA GLU A 26 16.96 -5.34 -1.32
C GLU A 26 16.78 -6.48 -2.33
N LYS A 27 17.87 -7.24 -2.60
CA LYS A 27 17.83 -8.43 -3.48
C LYS A 27 16.74 -9.45 -3.09
N GLY A 28 16.49 -9.61 -1.78
CA GLY A 28 15.42 -10.48 -1.28
C GLY A 28 14.01 -9.99 -1.66
N SER A 29 13.78 -8.67 -1.67
CA SER A 29 12.51 -8.07 -2.12
C SER A 29 12.29 -8.32 -3.61
N VAL A 30 13.32 -8.18 -4.44
CA VAL A 30 13.26 -8.48 -5.88
C VAL A 30 12.89 -9.96 -6.11
N ALA A 31 13.53 -10.88 -5.38
CA ALA A 31 13.22 -12.31 -5.49
C ALA A 31 11.78 -12.64 -5.04
N ALA A 32 11.28 -11.96 -4.02
CA ALA A 32 9.90 -12.13 -3.55
C ALA A 32 8.89 -11.71 -4.62
N VAL A 33 9.06 -10.54 -5.22
CA VAL A 33 8.17 -10.01 -6.26
C VAL A 33 8.23 -10.84 -7.54
N SER A 34 9.42 -11.29 -7.95
CA SER A 34 9.57 -12.13 -9.16
C SER A 34 8.84 -13.46 -9.05
N LYS A 35 8.65 -13.98 -7.82
CA LYS A 35 7.89 -15.21 -7.56
C LYS A 35 6.40 -14.96 -7.31
N ASN A 36 6.06 -13.76 -6.87
CA ASN A 36 4.70 -13.40 -6.51
C ASN A 36 4.46 -11.89 -6.67
N PRO A 37 3.73 -11.48 -7.72
CA PRO A 37 3.40 -10.07 -7.97
C PRO A 37 2.70 -9.39 -6.79
N MET A 38 1.91 -10.14 -6.03
CA MET A 38 1.19 -9.61 -4.87
C MET A 38 2.12 -9.06 -3.79
N ALA A 39 3.40 -9.46 -3.76
CA ALA A 39 4.38 -8.85 -2.87
C ALA A 39 4.62 -7.36 -3.18
N ALA A 40 4.30 -6.90 -4.39
CA ALA A 40 4.43 -5.49 -4.76
C ALA A 40 3.55 -4.54 -3.93
N ILE A 41 2.45 -5.01 -3.34
CA ILE A 41 1.58 -4.19 -2.49
C ILE A 41 2.22 -3.79 -1.16
N VAL A 42 3.25 -4.51 -0.71
CA VAL A 42 4.00 -4.23 0.52
C VAL A 42 5.43 -3.78 0.26
N LEU A 43 5.81 -3.65 -1.00
CA LEU A 43 7.14 -3.23 -1.43
C LEU A 43 7.08 -1.92 -2.23
N PRO A 44 8.07 -1.04 -2.07
CA PRO A 44 9.12 -1.08 -1.05
C PRO A 44 8.55 -0.94 0.36
N PRO A 45 9.19 -1.54 1.39
CA PRO A 45 8.72 -1.40 2.76
C PRO A 45 8.68 0.07 3.17
N THR A 46 7.61 0.46 3.86
CA THR A 46 7.45 1.81 4.40
C THR A 46 7.46 1.76 5.91
N VAL A 47 8.25 2.62 6.54
CA VAL A 47 8.25 2.85 7.97
C VAL A 47 7.64 4.22 8.22
N PHE A 48 6.63 4.29 9.07
CA PHE A 48 6.08 5.56 9.54
C PHE A 48 6.64 5.94 10.89
N VAL A 49 6.76 7.24 11.14
CA VAL A 49 7.09 7.83 12.42
C VAL A 49 6.10 8.95 12.69
N THR A 50 5.40 8.89 13.82
CA THR A 50 4.48 9.94 14.23
C THR A 50 4.68 10.29 15.70
N GLY A 51 4.49 11.57 16.07
CA GLY A 51 4.56 12.02 17.44
C GLY A 51 3.24 11.79 18.18
N GLU A 52 3.31 11.31 19.41
CA GLU A 52 2.20 11.17 20.33
C GLU A 52 2.62 11.78 21.70
N GLY A 53 2.39 13.08 21.87
CA GLY A 53 2.89 13.83 23.01
C GLY A 53 4.43 13.86 23.04
N GLU A 54 5.00 13.35 24.14
CA GLU A 54 6.47 13.24 24.31
C GLU A 54 7.06 11.94 23.75
N ARG A 55 6.25 11.13 23.08
CA ARG A 55 6.64 9.82 22.56
C ARG A 55 6.53 9.79 21.05
N TYR A 56 7.26 8.85 20.45
CA TYR A 56 7.13 8.55 19.01
C TYR A 56 6.60 7.14 18.82
N LEU A 57 5.61 7.04 17.94
CA LEU A 57 5.18 5.77 17.40
C LEU A 57 5.94 5.51 16.10
N VAL A 58 6.67 4.41 16.05
CA VAL A 58 7.39 3.95 14.85
C VAL A 58 6.82 2.60 14.44
N GLY A 59 6.47 2.45 13.19
CA GLY A 59 5.88 1.20 12.75
C GLY A 59 5.99 0.94 11.26
N THR A 60 5.64 -0.27 10.89
CA THR A 60 5.56 -0.73 9.50
C THR A 60 4.46 -1.77 9.35
N PHE A 61 4.14 -2.12 8.12
CA PHE A 61 3.23 -3.21 7.81
C PHE A 61 3.80 -4.55 8.30
N ASP A 62 2.96 -5.37 8.95
CA ASP A 62 3.32 -6.76 9.24
C ASP A 62 2.94 -7.62 8.03
N PRO A 63 3.92 -8.13 7.27
CA PRO A 63 3.64 -8.93 6.07
C PRO A 63 2.81 -10.18 6.37
N HIS A 64 2.83 -10.70 7.61
CA HIS A 64 2.04 -11.87 8.00
C HIS A 64 0.52 -11.66 7.85
N LEU A 65 0.04 -10.42 7.77
CA LEU A 65 -1.37 -10.12 7.46
C LEU A 65 -1.78 -10.58 6.04
N LEU A 66 -0.81 -10.87 5.19
CA LEU A 66 -1.03 -11.44 3.86
C LEU A 66 -1.03 -12.97 3.85
N SER A 67 -0.60 -13.64 4.93
CA SER A 67 -0.53 -15.10 5.02
C SER A 67 -1.90 -15.74 4.78
N GLY A 68 -1.90 -16.87 4.07
CA GLY A 68 -3.12 -17.59 3.69
C GLY A 68 -3.90 -16.97 2.54
N ARG A 69 -3.48 -15.82 2.00
CA ARG A 69 -4.15 -15.19 0.87
C ARG A 69 -3.75 -15.83 -0.46
N PRO A 70 -4.69 -15.95 -1.43
CA PRO A 70 -4.37 -16.47 -2.75
C PRO A 70 -3.20 -15.72 -3.41
N GLY A 71 -2.28 -16.45 -4.00
CA GLY A 71 -1.12 -15.89 -4.69
C GLY A 71 -0.01 -15.34 -3.78
N VAL A 72 -0.09 -15.47 -2.47
CA VAL A 72 0.93 -15.01 -1.52
C VAL A 72 1.96 -16.11 -1.23
N ASN A 73 3.25 -15.79 -1.37
CA ASN A 73 4.34 -16.70 -1.01
C ASN A 73 4.65 -16.61 0.49
N GLU A 74 4.25 -17.61 1.25
CA GLU A 74 4.41 -17.67 2.70
C GLU A 74 5.87 -17.55 3.16
N GLY A 75 6.80 -18.12 2.42
CA GLY A 75 8.23 -18.03 2.72
C GLY A 75 8.75 -16.60 2.61
N ALA A 76 8.35 -15.87 1.56
CA ALA A 76 8.74 -14.48 1.35
C ALA A 76 8.11 -13.55 2.40
N VAL A 77 6.85 -13.77 2.74
CA VAL A 77 6.13 -13.03 3.79
C VAL A 77 6.84 -13.20 5.14
N ARG A 78 7.17 -14.43 5.51
CA ARG A 78 7.87 -14.73 6.77
C ARG A 78 9.25 -14.08 6.84
N ASP A 79 10.06 -14.21 5.78
CA ASP A 79 11.41 -13.63 5.74
C ASP A 79 11.37 -12.10 5.86
N LEU A 80 10.49 -11.44 5.12
CA LEU A 80 10.29 -10.00 5.21
C LEU A 80 9.83 -9.58 6.62
N GLY A 81 8.88 -10.31 7.20
CA GLY A 81 8.39 -10.04 8.56
C GLY A 81 9.48 -10.14 9.61
N LEU A 82 10.33 -11.17 9.56
CA LEU A 82 11.45 -11.35 10.48
C LEU A 82 12.48 -10.21 10.37
N ARG A 83 12.80 -9.77 9.15
CA ARG A 83 13.75 -8.66 8.92
C ARG A 83 13.21 -7.34 9.45
N LEU A 84 11.94 -7.02 9.20
CA LEU A 84 11.29 -5.82 9.70
C LEU A 84 11.21 -5.83 11.23
N GLN A 85 10.84 -6.96 11.82
CA GLN A 85 10.81 -7.13 13.27
C GLN A 85 12.20 -6.94 13.90
N ALA A 86 13.24 -7.52 13.31
CA ALA A 86 14.60 -7.35 13.77
C ALA A 86 15.08 -5.89 13.67
N ALA A 87 14.71 -5.20 12.59
CA ALA A 87 15.05 -3.78 12.42
C ALA A 87 14.35 -2.90 13.47
N LEU A 88 13.05 -3.08 13.68
CA LEU A 88 12.28 -2.33 14.67
C LEU A 88 12.71 -2.67 16.10
N GLY A 89 13.07 -3.92 16.40
CA GLY A 89 13.53 -4.37 17.70
C GLY A 89 14.81 -3.66 18.17
N ARG A 90 15.63 -3.16 17.26
CA ARG A 90 16.81 -2.34 17.56
C ARG A 90 16.46 -0.91 18.02
N LEU A 91 15.24 -0.47 17.73
CA LEU A 91 14.76 0.88 18.12
C LEU A 91 14.05 0.87 19.47
N GLY A 92 13.70 -0.30 20.01
CA GLY A 92 12.99 -0.41 21.29
C GLY A 92 11.96 -1.54 21.32
N LEU A 93 10.87 -1.33 22.06
CA LEU A 93 9.81 -2.32 22.22
C LEU A 93 9.04 -2.51 20.91
N VAL A 94 8.94 -3.76 20.44
CA VAL A 94 8.08 -4.15 19.32
C VAL A 94 6.75 -4.61 19.87
N ARG A 95 5.67 -3.91 19.48
CA ARG A 95 4.29 -4.30 19.76
C ARG A 95 3.58 -4.55 18.43
N ARG A 96 2.98 -5.72 18.28
CA ARG A 96 2.04 -5.99 17.19
C ARG A 96 0.67 -5.39 17.54
N VAL A 97 0.13 -4.61 16.64
CA VAL A 97 -1.28 -4.18 16.73
C VAL A 97 -2.11 -5.34 16.18
N ALA A 98 -2.89 -5.95 17.06
CA ALA A 98 -3.81 -7.00 16.64
C ALA A 98 -4.90 -6.39 15.72
N PRO A 99 -5.31 -7.10 14.65
CA PRO A 99 -6.44 -6.66 13.83
C PRO A 99 -7.72 -6.62 14.66
N ALA A 100 -8.58 -5.63 14.38
CA ALA A 100 -9.91 -5.52 15.04
C ALA A 100 -10.84 -6.65 14.61
N VAL A 101 -10.73 -7.05 13.36
CA VAL A 101 -11.47 -8.17 12.76
C VAL A 101 -10.48 -9.00 11.97
N MET A 102 -10.45 -10.31 12.21
CA MET A 102 -9.64 -11.18 11.36
C MET A 102 -10.27 -11.22 9.97
N PRO A 103 -9.50 -10.94 8.91
CA PRO A 103 -10.02 -11.04 7.57
C PRO A 103 -10.48 -12.47 7.30
N ASP A 104 -11.75 -12.65 6.96
CA ASP A 104 -12.25 -13.95 6.54
C ASP A 104 -11.54 -14.38 5.24
N PRO A 105 -10.77 -15.47 5.23
CA PRO A 105 -10.12 -15.96 4.03
C PRO A 105 -11.13 -16.32 2.92
N GLN A 106 -12.38 -16.62 3.30
CA GLN A 106 -13.47 -16.97 2.37
C GLN A 106 -14.22 -15.74 1.83
N SER A 107 -13.96 -14.55 2.38
CA SER A 107 -14.62 -13.31 1.92
C SER A 107 -14.34 -12.95 0.46
N GLY A 108 -13.37 -13.63 -0.17
CA GLY A 108 -12.94 -13.32 -1.53
C GLY A 108 -12.23 -11.95 -1.67
N LEU A 109 -12.02 -11.23 -0.55
CA LEU A 109 -11.30 -9.97 -0.57
C LEU A 109 -9.83 -10.23 -0.88
N MET A 110 -9.44 -9.90 -2.08
CA MET A 110 -8.04 -9.99 -2.52
C MET A 110 -7.24 -8.85 -1.87
N PRO A 111 -5.95 -9.06 -1.55
CA PRO A 111 -5.11 -8.01 -1.00
C PRO A 111 -4.80 -6.88 -1.99
N ALA A 112 -5.11 -7.08 -3.26
CA ALA A 112 -4.99 -6.08 -4.31
C ALA A 112 -6.16 -6.13 -5.28
N LEU A 113 -6.49 -4.98 -5.84
CA LEU A 113 -7.25 -4.85 -7.07
C LEU A 113 -6.32 -5.22 -8.22
N LEU A 114 -6.69 -6.19 -9.05
CA LEU A 114 -5.88 -6.68 -10.16
C LEU A 114 -6.60 -6.51 -11.47
N TYR A 115 -5.87 -5.99 -12.47
CA TYR A 115 -6.38 -5.75 -13.81
C TYR A 115 -5.34 -6.18 -14.85
N ARG A 116 -5.81 -6.64 -16.00
CA ARG A 116 -4.97 -6.98 -17.14
C ARG A 116 -5.17 -5.95 -18.24
N VAL A 117 -4.08 -5.37 -18.71
CA VAL A 117 -4.05 -4.46 -19.87
C VAL A 117 -3.46 -5.24 -21.05
N PRO A 118 -4.25 -5.53 -22.10
CA PRO A 118 -3.77 -6.33 -23.21
C PRO A 118 -2.85 -5.54 -24.13
N GLN A 119 -1.84 -6.21 -24.69
CA GLN A 119 -0.96 -5.69 -25.74
C GLN A 119 -0.34 -4.30 -25.43
N ALA A 120 0.07 -4.10 -24.19
CA ALA A 120 0.68 -2.85 -23.70
C ALA A 120 2.08 -3.11 -23.16
N SER A 121 2.91 -2.08 -23.15
CA SER A 121 4.17 -2.08 -22.41
C SER A 121 3.99 -1.59 -20.97
N VAL A 122 4.88 -2.02 -20.07
CA VAL A 122 4.84 -1.56 -18.67
C VAL A 122 5.02 -0.05 -18.59
N GLU A 123 5.88 0.52 -19.40
CA GLU A 123 6.18 1.95 -19.46
C GLU A 123 4.94 2.77 -19.85
N GLU A 124 4.19 2.32 -20.85
CA GLU A 124 2.93 2.97 -21.28
C GLU A 124 1.89 2.91 -20.19
N VAL A 125 1.69 1.75 -19.57
CA VAL A 125 0.70 1.59 -18.48
C VAL A 125 1.10 2.45 -17.28
N VAL A 126 2.38 2.50 -16.90
CA VAL A 126 2.87 3.34 -15.80
C VAL A 126 2.57 4.81 -16.09
N LEU A 127 2.89 5.29 -17.29
CA LEU A 127 2.65 6.68 -17.69
C LEU A 127 1.16 7.04 -17.65
N LEU A 128 0.30 6.16 -18.14
CA LEU A 128 -1.15 6.34 -18.10
C LEU A 128 -1.68 6.37 -16.67
N VAL A 129 -1.24 5.43 -15.81
CA VAL A 129 -1.63 5.39 -14.38
C VAL A 129 -1.19 6.66 -13.66
N GLU A 130 0.05 7.12 -13.87
CA GLU A 130 0.56 8.36 -13.26
C GLU A 130 -0.25 9.58 -13.72
N THR A 131 -0.59 9.65 -15.00
CA THR A 131 -1.41 10.72 -15.58
C THR A 131 -2.82 10.74 -14.96
N GLU A 132 -3.48 9.58 -14.89
CA GLU A 132 -4.81 9.46 -14.31
C GLU A 132 -4.83 9.80 -12.81
N LEU A 133 -3.85 9.32 -12.05
CA LEU A 133 -3.73 9.64 -10.63
C LEU A 133 -3.54 11.15 -10.40
N THR A 134 -2.68 11.78 -11.20
CA THR A 134 -2.41 13.22 -11.11
C THR A 134 -3.65 14.05 -11.49
N SER A 135 -4.38 13.65 -12.54
CA SER A 135 -5.63 14.33 -12.95
C SER A 135 -6.71 14.31 -11.87
N ARG A 136 -6.67 13.31 -10.99
CA ARG A 136 -7.58 13.15 -9.85
C ARG A 136 -7.06 13.80 -8.56
N GLY A 137 -6.00 14.59 -8.64
CA GLY A 137 -5.43 15.35 -7.52
C GLY A 137 -4.58 14.52 -6.55
N LEU A 138 -4.12 13.33 -6.95
CA LEU A 138 -3.17 12.58 -6.14
C LEU A 138 -1.73 13.06 -6.42
N ASN A 139 -0.98 13.29 -5.36
CA ASN A 139 0.44 13.60 -5.44
C ASN A 139 1.25 12.31 -5.62
N LEU A 140 2.17 12.30 -6.57
CA LEU A 140 3.02 11.14 -6.83
C LEU A 140 4.39 11.30 -6.18
N LEU A 141 4.87 10.23 -5.54
CA LEU A 141 6.30 10.04 -5.28
C LEU A 141 6.95 9.45 -6.52
N PRO A 142 8.27 9.62 -6.68
CA PRO A 142 8.99 8.90 -7.74
C PRO A 142 8.71 7.39 -7.65
N HIS A 143 8.35 6.79 -8.77
CA HIS A 143 8.13 5.34 -8.81
C HIS A 143 9.44 4.56 -8.54
N VAL A 144 9.30 3.34 -8.09
CA VAL A 144 10.42 2.48 -7.70
C VAL A 144 10.37 1.18 -8.47
N GLN A 145 11.50 0.83 -9.08
CA GLN A 145 11.63 -0.48 -9.73
C GLN A 145 12.03 -1.55 -8.71
N VAL A 146 11.25 -2.65 -8.66
CA VAL A 146 11.52 -3.82 -7.81
C VAL A 146 11.52 -5.07 -8.69
N GLY A 147 12.70 -5.41 -9.24
CA GLY A 147 12.79 -6.46 -10.26
C GLY A 147 11.98 -6.10 -11.50
N PRO A 148 11.08 -6.99 -11.98
CA PRO A 148 10.25 -6.72 -13.14
C PRO A 148 9.05 -5.80 -12.85
N VAL A 149 8.86 -5.39 -11.60
CA VAL A 149 7.67 -4.63 -11.17
C VAL A 149 8.03 -3.16 -10.97
N THR A 150 7.27 -2.28 -11.58
CA THR A 150 7.28 -0.84 -11.29
C THR A 150 6.22 -0.54 -10.25
N VAL A 151 6.60 0.07 -9.12
CA VAL A 151 5.70 0.47 -8.04
C VAL A 151 5.51 1.97 -8.07
N ILE A 152 4.26 2.42 -8.24
CA ILE A 152 3.83 3.82 -8.24
C ILE A 152 3.24 4.11 -6.87
N MET A 153 3.59 5.24 -6.28
CA MET A 153 3.25 5.58 -4.91
C MET A 153 2.47 6.91 -4.84
N PRO A 154 1.15 6.89 -5.10
CA PRO A 154 0.31 8.07 -4.95
C PRO A 154 -0.05 8.34 -3.50
N CYS A 155 -0.33 9.62 -3.19
CA CYS A 155 -0.84 10.06 -1.91
C CYS A 155 -1.87 11.17 -2.10
N LYS A 156 -3.03 11.06 -1.45
CA LYS A 156 -4.03 12.12 -1.34
C LYS A 156 -4.04 12.63 0.10
N SER A 157 -3.74 13.91 0.29
CA SER A 157 -3.53 14.49 1.63
C SER A 157 -4.77 14.39 2.51
N GLU A 158 -5.97 14.52 1.92
CA GLU A 158 -7.24 14.39 2.62
C GLU A 158 -7.46 12.96 3.14
N TRP A 159 -7.16 11.95 2.33
CA TRP A 159 -7.25 10.55 2.76
C TRP A 159 -6.24 10.23 3.88
N ALA A 160 -5.01 10.72 3.71
CA ALA A 160 -3.98 10.57 4.74
C ALA A 160 -4.41 11.21 6.07
N ARG A 161 -5.02 12.41 6.03
CA ARG A 161 -5.53 13.08 7.22
C ARG A 161 -6.58 12.24 7.93
N ILE A 162 -7.64 11.82 7.23
CA ILE A 162 -8.74 11.03 7.81
C ILE A 162 -8.18 9.74 8.42
N MET A 163 -7.35 9.01 7.65
CA MET A 163 -6.82 7.73 8.08
C MET A 163 -5.94 7.85 9.32
N PHE A 164 -5.03 8.81 9.36
CA PHE A 164 -4.04 8.90 10.44
C PHE A 164 -4.60 9.56 11.71
N LEU A 165 -5.63 10.39 11.61
CA LEU A 165 -6.37 10.87 12.77
C LEU A 165 -7.24 9.76 13.38
N THR A 166 -7.80 8.88 12.54
CA THR A 166 -8.56 7.71 13.00
C THR A 166 -7.66 6.64 13.59
N GLN A 167 -6.55 6.35 12.91
CA GLN A 167 -5.61 5.30 13.28
C GLN A 167 -4.17 5.72 12.94
N PRO A 168 -3.41 6.26 13.90
CA PRO A 168 -2.03 6.70 13.65
C PRO A 168 -1.12 5.61 13.08
N ALA A 169 -1.35 4.34 13.47
CA ALA A 169 -0.61 3.21 12.90
C ALA A 169 -0.95 2.91 11.44
N GLY A 170 -1.97 3.54 10.87
CA GLY A 170 -2.38 3.36 9.47
C GLY A 170 -1.35 3.81 8.43
N GLY A 171 -0.33 4.54 8.85
CA GLY A 171 0.74 5.03 7.98
C GLY A 171 1.54 3.96 7.25
N PHE A 172 1.47 2.71 7.65
CA PHE A 172 2.09 1.62 6.90
C PHE A 172 1.48 1.43 5.51
N ALA A 173 0.21 1.79 5.32
CA ALA A 173 -0.47 1.70 4.04
C ALA A 173 -0.22 2.92 3.15
N ALA A 174 0.41 3.97 3.70
CA ALA A 174 0.80 5.14 2.94
C ALA A 174 2.29 5.07 2.53
N PRO A 175 2.62 5.60 1.35
CA PRO A 175 1.69 6.01 0.31
C PRO A 175 0.90 4.80 -0.22
N CYS A 176 -0.27 5.05 -0.80
CA CYS A 176 -0.98 4.00 -1.55
C CYS A 176 -0.04 3.40 -2.59
N ARG A 177 -0.28 2.16 -3.01
CA ARG A 177 0.59 1.50 -3.98
C ARG A 177 -0.21 1.02 -5.16
N PHE A 178 0.25 1.43 -6.33
CA PHE A 178 -0.04 0.78 -7.59
C PHE A 178 1.21 0.05 -8.06
N PHE A 179 1.04 -0.98 -8.86
CA PHE A 179 2.15 -1.66 -9.49
C PHE A 179 1.79 -2.06 -10.91
N ALA A 180 2.79 -2.12 -11.78
CA ALA A 180 2.69 -2.64 -13.12
C ALA A 180 3.83 -3.61 -13.38
N MET A 181 3.54 -4.73 -14.06
CA MET A 181 4.53 -5.74 -14.40
C MET A 181 4.17 -6.48 -15.69
N PRO A 182 5.17 -7.01 -16.43
CA PRO A 182 4.89 -7.78 -17.62
C PRO A 182 4.19 -9.10 -17.28
N MET A 183 3.21 -9.49 -18.11
CA MET A 183 2.48 -10.75 -18.05
C MET A 183 2.32 -11.33 -19.47
N GLY A 184 3.39 -11.93 -20.01
CA GLY A 184 3.46 -12.30 -21.42
C GLY A 184 3.49 -11.07 -22.32
N GLU A 185 2.53 -10.96 -23.26
CA GLU A 185 2.36 -9.78 -24.14
C GLU A 185 1.48 -8.69 -23.52
N ASP A 186 0.98 -8.93 -22.30
CA ASP A 186 0.12 -8.02 -21.57
C ASP A 186 0.84 -7.43 -20.37
N VAL A 187 0.18 -6.50 -19.70
CA VAL A 187 0.62 -5.95 -18.42
C VAL A 187 -0.40 -6.32 -17.34
N LEU A 188 0.10 -6.89 -16.24
CA LEU A 188 -0.65 -6.96 -15.00
C LEU A 188 -0.45 -5.65 -14.26
N VAL A 189 -1.54 -4.91 -14.03
CA VAL A 189 -1.54 -3.70 -13.22
C VAL A 189 -2.43 -3.91 -12.01
N GLY A 190 -2.07 -3.33 -10.88
CA GLY A 190 -2.89 -3.47 -9.68
C GLY A 190 -2.64 -2.37 -8.67
N ALA A 191 -3.52 -2.33 -7.67
CA ALA A 191 -3.40 -1.43 -6.54
C ALA A 191 -3.67 -2.20 -5.23
N ILE A 192 -3.12 -1.72 -4.10
CA ILE A 192 -3.50 -2.24 -2.79
C ILE A 192 -5.01 -2.10 -2.60
N GLU A 193 -5.66 -3.13 -2.04
CA GLU A 193 -7.09 -3.06 -1.70
C GLU A 193 -7.28 -2.17 -0.45
N PRO A 194 -7.86 -0.94 -0.57
CA PRO A 194 -7.97 -0.03 0.57
C PRO A 194 -8.82 -0.60 1.71
N MET A 195 -9.83 -1.41 1.38
CA MET A 195 -10.73 -2.01 2.39
C MET A 195 -10.01 -2.96 3.35
N LEU A 196 -8.78 -3.40 3.05
CA LEU A 196 -7.95 -4.12 4.02
C LEU A 196 -7.68 -3.31 5.29
N MET A 197 -7.72 -1.98 5.22
CA MET A 197 -7.53 -1.12 6.39
C MET A 197 -8.67 -1.22 7.40
N THR A 198 -9.83 -1.73 7.02
CA THR A 198 -10.96 -1.94 7.96
C THR A 198 -10.67 -2.99 9.03
N ILE A 199 -9.60 -3.79 8.87
CA ILE A 199 -9.16 -4.71 9.93
C ILE A 199 -8.46 -4.00 11.11
N MET A 200 -8.05 -2.74 10.91
CA MET A 200 -7.34 -1.98 11.95
C MET A 200 -8.29 -1.56 13.07
N PRO A 201 -7.84 -1.64 14.35
CA PRO A 201 -8.63 -1.14 15.47
C PRO A 201 -9.00 0.35 15.29
N GLY A 202 -10.25 0.70 15.57
CA GLY A 202 -10.76 2.08 15.45
C GLY A 202 -11.19 2.50 14.05
N VAL A 203 -10.87 1.73 13.01
CA VAL A 203 -11.32 2.02 11.63
C VAL A 203 -12.77 1.58 11.39
N PRO A 204 -13.21 0.37 11.80
CA PRO A 204 -14.62 -0.02 11.65
C PRO A 204 -15.57 0.97 12.32
N GLY A 205 -16.59 1.40 11.58
CA GLY A 205 -17.61 2.36 12.07
C GLY A 205 -17.17 3.82 12.12
N SER A 206 -15.94 4.16 11.70
CA SER A 206 -15.44 5.52 11.63
C SER A 206 -15.66 6.14 10.22
N GLU A 207 -15.42 7.46 10.10
CA GLU A 207 -15.44 8.16 8.80
C GLU A 207 -14.39 7.59 7.81
N ALA A 208 -13.34 6.96 8.31
CA ALA A 208 -12.32 6.36 7.48
C ALA A 208 -12.88 5.24 6.57
N VAL A 209 -13.97 4.57 6.95
CA VAL A 209 -14.61 3.56 6.09
C VAL A 209 -15.13 4.19 4.79
N GLY A 210 -15.80 5.33 4.87
CA GLY A 210 -16.28 6.06 3.69
C GLY A 210 -15.13 6.53 2.80
N MET A 211 -14.05 7.03 3.40
CA MET A 211 -12.84 7.41 2.69
C MET A 211 -12.18 6.21 2.00
N LEU A 212 -12.11 5.04 2.65
CA LEU A 212 -11.54 3.82 2.06
C LEU A 212 -12.39 3.31 0.87
N GLN A 213 -13.72 3.46 0.95
CA GLN A 213 -14.62 3.16 -0.17
C GLN A 213 -14.38 4.11 -1.35
N GLU A 214 -14.26 5.42 -1.09
CA GLU A 214 -13.89 6.41 -2.11
C GLU A 214 -12.52 6.06 -2.75
N ALA A 215 -11.52 5.76 -1.92
CA ALA A 215 -10.19 5.39 -2.39
C ALA A 215 -10.25 4.14 -3.29
N ARG A 216 -11.00 3.12 -2.89
CA ARG A 216 -11.20 1.91 -3.69
C ARG A 216 -11.85 2.21 -5.04
N GLN A 217 -12.88 3.05 -5.04
CA GLN A 217 -13.55 3.46 -6.26
C GLN A 217 -12.58 4.17 -7.20
N VAL A 218 -11.87 5.19 -6.71
CA VAL A 218 -10.88 5.95 -7.50
C VAL A 218 -9.80 5.02 -8.07
N MET A 219 -9.28 4.09 -7.25
CA MET A 219 -8.25 3.15 -7.71
C MET A 219 -8.79 2.21 -8.79
N SER A 220 -10.01 1.70 -8.66
CA SER A 220 -10.64 0.86 -9.69
C SER A 220 -10.84 1.64 -10.99
N GLU A 221 -11.36 2.87 -10.92
CA GLU A 221 -11.56 3.73 -12.07
C GLU A 221 -10.25 4.06 -12.81
N VAL A 222 -9.15 4.29 -12.07
CA VAL A 222 -7.81 4.48 -12.66
C VAL A 222 -7.38 3.22 -13.41
N LEU A 223 -7.55 2.03 -12.81
CA LEU A 223 -7.16 0.77 -13.43
C LEU A 223 -8.00 0.44 -14.67
N GLU A 224 -9.27 0.85 -14.69
CA GLU A 224 -10.16 0.71 -15.86
C GLU A 224 -9.83 1.72 -16.95
N SER A 225 -9.53 2.98 -16.60
CA SER A 225 -9.26 4.04 -17.57
C SER A 225 -7.98 3.80 -18.39
N VAL A 226 -7.04 3.04 -17.86
CA VAL A 226 -5.83 2.63 -18.60
C VAL A 226 -6.05 1.39 -19.49
N GLY A 227 -7.30 1.01 -19.75
CA GLY A 227 -7.66 -0.15 -20.58
C GLY A 227 -7.63 -1.48 -19.82
N GLY A 228 -7.56 -1.43 -18.51
CA GLY A 228 -7.55 -2.63 -17.67
C GLY A 228 -8.89 -3.32 -17.58
N THR A 229 -8.88 -4.65 -17.61
CA THR A 229 -10.02 -5.51 -17.29
C THR A 229 -9.74 -6.29 -16.02
N PRO A 230 -10.75 -6.45 -15.11
CA PRO A 230 -10.55 -7.17 -13.86
C PRO A 230 -9.92 -8.55 -14.08
N TYR A 231 -8.89 -8.86 -13.31
CA TYR A 231 -8.13 -10.11 -13.40
C TYR A 231 -8.20 -10.89 -12.09
N ARG A 232 -8.44 -12.18 -12.17
CA ARG A 232 -8.39 -13.10 -11.02
C ARG A 232 -7.36 -14.19 -11.27
N PRO A 233 -6.33 -14.32 -10.42
CA PRO A 233 -5.37 -15.42 -10.54
C PRO A 233 -6.05 -16.78 -10.46
N GLY A 234 -5.75 -17.68 -11.42
CA GLY A 234 -6.27 -19.06 -11.41
C GLY A 234 -7.65 -19.27 -12.05
N GLN A 235 -8.19 -18.27 -12.72
CA GLN A 235 -9.35 -18.42 -13.61
C GLN A 235 -8.92 -18.51 -15.06
#